data_83c132273fbf4258bc29d74cf1896803
#
_entry.id   83c132273fbf4258bc29d74cf1896803
#
_cell.length_a   1.000
_cell.length_b   1.000
_cell.length_c   1.000
_cell.angle_alpha   90.00
_cell.angle_beta   90.00
_cell.angle_gamma   90.00
#
_symmetry.space_group_name_H-M   'P 1'
#
loop_
_entity.id
_entity.type
_entity.pdbx_description
1 polymer ?
#
loop_
_entity_poly.entity_id
_entity_poly.type
_entity_poly.pdbx_seq_one_letter_code
_entity_poly.pdbx_strand_id
1 'polypeptide(L)'
;MKYKRYPKYKDSGVEWIGKIPEEWKIRRLKFAFNIIKNGVWGTEPSPDNSNLICVRVADFNRNNSTVSLENQTLRNIPKEQEEKCLLVNGDLLLERSGGGEKQPVGFTVIYNHNVKAVCSNFITRLKPKNEFHSG
;
A
#
# COMPACT_ATOMS: atom_id res chain seq x y z
N MET A 1 10.85 -15.24 26.59
CA MET A 1 9.80 -14.26 26.97
C MET A 1 8.46 -14.96 27.04
N LYS A 2 7.77 -14.81 28.14
CA LYS A 2 6.44 -15.38 28.30
C LYS A 2 5.39 -14.30 27.99
N TYR A 3 4.50 -14.61 27.05
CA TYR A 3 3.39 -13.72 26.75
C TYR A 3 2.29 -13.88 27.76
N LYS A 4 1.70 -12.75 28.18
CA LYS A 4 0.54 -12.76 29.07
C LYS A 4 -0.66 -13.34 28.34
N ARG A 5 -1.33 -14.33 28.94
CA ARG A 5 -2.57 -14.87 28.38
C ARG A 5 -3.72 -13.89 28.60
N TYR A 6 -4.60 -13.81 27.63
CA TYR A 6 -5.84 -13.06 27.79
C TYR A 6 -6.79 -13.83 28.74
N PRO A 7 -7.62 -13.10 29.52
CA PRO A 7 -8.49 -13.76 30.50
C PRO A 7 -9.58 -14.63 29.90
N LYS A 8 -10.06 -14.26 28.69
CA LYS A 8 -11.13 -15.00 28.02
C LYS A 8 -10.85 -15.14 26.53
N TYR A 9 -11.28 -16.26 25.97
CA TYR A 9 -11.16 -16.58 24.55
C TYR A 9 -12.53 -16.94 23.99
N LYS A 10 -12.69 -16.73 22.68
CA LYS A 10 -13.89 -17.13 21.93
C LYS A 10 -13.48 -17.78 20.62
N ASP A 11 -14.41 -18.51 20.00
CA ASP A 11 -14.21 -19.03 18.66
C ASP A 11 -14.18 -17.88 17.67
N SER A 12 -13.18 -17.87 16.78
CA SER A 12 -13.04 -16.83 15.75
C SER A 12 -14.10 -16.95 14.65
N GLY A 13 -14.74 -18.11 14.52
CA GLY A 13 -15.60 -18.41 13.38
C GLY A 13 -14.83 -18.78 12.11
N VAL A 14 -13.50 -18.82 12.18
CA VAL A 14 -12.62 -19.20 11.08
C VAL A 14 -11.83 -20.42 11.49
N GLU A 15 -12.03 -21.53 10.79
CA GLU A 15 -11.49 -22.84 11.15
C GLU A 15 -9.98 -22.84 11.42
N TRP A 16 -9.21 -22.25 10.50
CA TRP A 16 -7.74 -22.26 10.60
C TRP A 16 -7.18 -21.28 11.63
N ILE A 17 -7.97 -20.31 12.09
CA ILE A 17 -7.55 -19.37 13.14
C ILE A 17 -7.83 -19.96 14.53
N GLY A 18 -8.96 -20.68 14.69
CA GLY A 18 -9.37 -21.24 15.94
C GLY A 18 -9.88 -20.21 16.93
N LYS A 19 -9.37 -20.24 18.16
CA LYS A 19 -9.80 -19.34 19.22
C LYS A 19 -8.98 -18.07 19.26
N ILE A 20 -9.66 -16.97 19.54
CA ILE A 20 -9.04 -15.63 19.69
C ILE A 20 -9.49 -15.03 21.02
N PRO A 21 -8.76 -14.03 21.55
CA PRO A 21 -9.20 -13.31 22.74
C PRO A 21 -10.61 -12.75 22.56
N GLU A 22 -11.42 -12.76 23.59
CA GLU A 22 -12.82 -12.35 23.53
C GLU A 22 -13.01 -10.92 23.02
N GLU A 23 -12.07 -10.05 23.31
CA GLU A 23 -12.12 -8.63 22.89
C GLU A 23 -11.76 -8.43 21.41
N TRP A 24 -11.15 -9.42 20.77
CA TRP A 24 -10.75 -9.32 19.38
C TRP A 24 -11.92 -9.53 18.43
N LYS A 25 -11.87 -8.87 17.29
CA LYS A 25 -12.85 -9.00 16.21
C LYS A 25 -12.19 -9.47 14.93
N ILE A 26 -12.88 -10.32 14.19
CA ILE A 26 -12.47 -10.70 12.84
C ILE A 26 -13.14 -9.76 11.85
N ARG A 27 -12.35 -9.09 11.01
CA ARG A 27 -12.87 -8.21 9.95
C ARG A 27 -12.20 -8.53 8.62
N ARG A 28 -12.93 -8.35 7.55
CA ARG A 28 -12.34 -8.44 6.22
C ARG A 28 -11.42 -7.23 6.00
N LEU A 29 -10.23 -7.50 5.46
CA LEU A 29 -9.20 -6.46 5.28
C LEU A 29 -9.69 -5.29 4.44
N LYS A 30 -10.53 -5.53 3.42
CA LYS A 30 -11.08 -4.47 2.59
C LYS A 30 -11.83 -3.37 3.37
N PHE A 31 -12.40 -3.71 4.52
CA PHE A 31 -13.11 -2.73 5.35
C PHE A 31 -12.18 -1.86 6.21
N ALA A 32 -10.89 -2.16 6.24
CA ALA A 32 -9.90 -1.36 6.95
C ALA A 32 -9.46 -0.12 6.16
N PHE A 33 -9.88 0.01 4.88
CA PHE A 33 -9.40 1.06 4.00
C PHE A 33 -10.53 1.94 3.49
N ASN A 34 -10.28 3.25 3.44
CA ASN A 34 -11.18 4.23 2.82
C ASN A 34 -11.04 4.23 1.29
N ILE A 35 -9.83 4.00 0.81
CA ILE A 35 -9.50 3.99 -0.62
C ILE A 35 -8.79 2.70 -0.95
N ILE A 36 -9.28 2.02 -1.98
CA ILE A 36 -8.60 0.87 -2.60
C ILE A 36 -8.63 1.17 -4.10
N LYS A 37 -7.50 1.60 -4.65
CA LYS A 37 -7.46 2.05 -6.04
C LYS A 37 -6.12 1.77 -6.70
N ASN A 38 -6.17 1.30 -7.94
CA ASN A 38 -4.97 1.11 -8.74
C ASN A 38 -4.35 2.47 -9.10
N GLY A 39 -3.04 2.46 -9.29
CA GLY A 39 -2.33 3.63 -9.76
C GLY A 39 -2.48 3.89 -11.25
N VAL A 40 -1.70 4.81 -11.76
CA VAL A 40 -1.73 5.26 -13.15
C VAL A 40 -0.30 5.37 -13.70
N TRP A 41 -0.11 4.93 -14.94
CA TRP A 41 1.20 5.01 -15.60
C TRP A 41 1.34 6.30 -16.44
N GLY A 42 0.25 6.80 -17.01
CA GLY A 42 0.29 7.98 -17.87
C GLY A 42 1.02 7.73 -19.19
N THR A 43 1.66 8.78 -19.69
CA THR A 43 2.42 8.77 -20.95
C THR A 43 3.86 9.19 -20.73
N GLU A 44 4.67 9.13 -21.78
CA GLU A 44 6.07 9.55 -21.74
C GLU A 44 6.21 10.98 -21.18
N PRO A 45 7.32 11.26 -20.47
CA PRO A 45 7.54 12.59 -19.92
C PRO A 45 7.48 13.67 -20.98
N SER A 46 6.77 14.73 -20.68
CA SER A 46 6.68 15.92 -21.53
C SER A 46 7.87 16.85 -21.26
N PRO A 47 8.30 17.65 -22.26
CA PRO A 47 9.35 18.64 -22.02
C PRO A 47 8.92 19.80 -21.12
N ASP A 48 7.62 19.96 -20.85
CA ASP A 48 7.14 20.96 -19.89
C ASP A 48 7.21 20.39 -18.45
N ASN A 49 6.85 21.20 -17.46
CA ASN A 49 6.93 20.82 -16.05
C ASN A 49 5.67 20.09 -15.54
N SER A 50 4.92 19.42 -16.43
CA SER A 50 3.69 18.72 -16.06
C SER A 50 3.92 17.28 -15.60
N ASN A 51 5.16 16.84 -15.50
CA ASN A 51 5.49 15.47 -15.14
C ASN A 51 5.43 15.25 -13.63
N LEU A 52 4.99 14.07 -13.23
CA LEU A 52 4.98 13.63 -11.84
C LEU A 52 5.88 12.43 -11.63
N ILE A 53 6.37 12.30 -10.42
CA ILE A 53 7.06 11.07 -10.00
C ILE A 53 6.03 9.94 -10.00
N CYS A 54 6.37 8.84 -10.68
CA CYS A 54 5.56 7.63 -10.69
C CYS A 54 6.32 6.52 -9.98
N VAL A 55 5.84 6.14 -8.82
CA VAL A 55 6.46 5.07 -8.02
C VAL A 55 6.19 3.73 -8.68
N ARG A 56 7.24 2.95 -8.87
CA ARG A 56 7.18 1.61 -9.44
C ARG A 56 7.53 0.57 -8.37
N VAL A 57 7.20 -0.68 -8.65
CA VAL A 57 7.61 -1.79 -7.78
C VAL A 57 9.13 -1.81 -7.56
N ALA A 58 9.91 -1.41 -8.58
CA ALA A 58 11.37 -1.31 -8.48
C ALA A 58 11.83 -0.29 -7.43
N ASP A 59 10.97 0.65 -7.06
CA ASP A 59 11.28 1.67 -6.06
C ASP A 59 10.95 1.23 -4.63
N PHE A 60 10.44 0.03 -4.46
CA PHE A 60 10.13 -0.51 -3.13
C PHE A 60 11.42 -0.91 -2.41
N ASN A 61 11.63 -0.33 -1.24
CA ASN A 61 12.69 -0.78 -0.35
C ASN A 61 12.13 -1.92 0.51
N ARG A 62 12.52 -3.14 0.17
CA ARG A 62 11.99 -4.34 0.82
C ARG A 62 12.58 -4.58 2.21
N ASN A 63 13.68 -3.92 2.55
CA ASN A 63 14.31 -4.08 3.85
C ASN A 63 13.53 -3.37 4.96
N ASN A 64 12.97 -2.20 4.66
CA ASN A 64 12.24 -1.39 5.64
C ASN A 64 10.78 -1.13 5.24
N SER A 65 10.31 -1.72 4.15
CA SER A 65 8.94 -1.58 3.65
C SER A 65 8.54 -0.12 3.39
N THR A 66 9.44 0.63 2.78
CA THR A 66 9.19 2.01 2.38
C THR A 66 9.47 2.20 0.89
N VAL A 67 9.26 3.42 0.41
CA VAL A 67 9.53 3.80 -0.99
C VAL A 67 10.83 4.58 -1.06
N SER A 68 11.71 4.19 -2.00
CA SER A 68 12.91 4.95 -2.32
C SER A 68 12.64 5.88 -3.49
N LEU A 69 13.04 7.14 -3.39
CA LEU A 69 12.95 8.11 -4.47
C LEU A 69 14.32 8.43 -5.10
N GLU A 70 15.31 7.54 -4.91
CA GLU A 70 16.66 7.74 -5.47
C GLU A 70 16.68 7.65 -7.00
N ASN A 71 15.90 6.75 -7.59
CA ASN A 71 15.83 6.54 -9.03
C ASN A 71 14.43 6.85 -9.54
N GLN A 72 14.05 8.11 -9.47
CA GLN A 72 12.71 8.57 -9.84
C GLN A 72 12.40 8.33 -11.30
N THR A 73 11.18 7.86 -11.56
CA THR A 73 10.61 7.79 -12.90
C THR A 73 9.58 8.89 -13.04
N LEU A 74 9.74 9.73 -14.05
CA LEU A 74 8.80 10.80 -14.34
C LEU A 74 7.85 10.36 -15.44
N ARG A 75 6.57 10.66 -15.27
CA ARG A 75 5.54 10.37 -16.28
C ARG A 75 4.61 11.55 -16.42
N ASN A 76 4.08 11.75 -17.60
CA ASN A 76 3.05 12.76 -17.85
C ASN A 76 1.69 12.19 -17.43
N ILE A 77 1.12 12.74 -16.37
CA ILE A 77 -0.14 12.28 -15.81
C ILE A 77 -1.21 13.33 -16.09
N PRO A 78 -2.33 12.97 -16.77
CA PRO A 78 -3.43 13.91 -16.98
C PRO A 78 -3.95 14.46 -15.65
N LYS A 79 -4.29 15.75 -15.63
CA LYS A 79 -4.72 16.44 -14.41
C LYS A 79 -5.89 15.76 -13.71
N GLU A 80 -6.82 15.23 -14.47
CA GLU A 80 -7.97 14.50 -13.91
C GLU A 80 -7.54 13.26 -13.13
N GLN A 81 -6.54 12.56 -13.62
CA GLN A 81 -5.99 11.38 -12.96
C GLN A 81 -5.07 11.77 -11.81
N GLU A 82 -4.33 12.87 -11.95
CA GLU A 82 -3.47 13.38 -10.89
C GLU A 82 -4.25 13.58 -9.59
N GLU A 83 -5.35 14.32 -9.63
CA GLU A 83 -6.16 14.60 -8.45
C GLU A 83 -6.66 13.33 -7.75
N LYS A 84 -6.96 12.30 -8.52
CA LYS A 84 -7.50 11.03 -8.01
C LYS A 84 -6.44 10.07 -7.51
N CYS A 85 -5.21 10.22 -7.98
CA CYS A 85 -4.16 9.22 -7.78
C CYS A 85 -2.96 9.72 -6.97
N LEU A 86 -2.97 10.98 -6.52
CA LEU A 86 -1.87 11.50 -5.71
C LEU A 86 -1.70 10.70 -4.43
N LEU A 87 -0.46 10.32 -4.17
CA LEU A 87 -0.09 9.62 -2.95
C LEU A 87 -0.03 10.61 -1.79
N VAL A 88 -0.41 10.13 -0.62
CA VAL A 88 -0.32 10.88 0.64
C VAL A 88 0.57 10.10 1.58
N ASN A 89 1.40 10.80 2.34
CA ASN A 89 2.25 10.17 3.35
C ASN A 89 1.39 9.28 4.27
N GLY A 90 1.77 8.03 4.39
CA GLY A 90 1.00 7.03 5.14
C GLY A 90 0.17 6.08 4.29
N ASP A 91 0.03 6.35 2.98
CA ASP A 91 -0.64 5.42 2.08
C ASP A 91 0.16 4.11 1.98
N LEU A 92 -0.55 2.99 1.89
CA LEU A 92 0.05 1.69 1.63
C LEU A 92 0.03 1.41 0.12
N LEU A 93 1.10 0.85 -0.38
CA LEU A 93 1.24 0.48 -1.78
C LEU A 93 1.42 -1.03 -1.87
N LEU A 94 0.46 -1.69 -2.50
CA LEU A 94 0.42 -3.15 -2.63
C LEU A 94 0.81 -3.55 -4.05
N GLU A 95 1.84 -4.37 -4.16
CA GLU A 95 2.28 -4.94 -5.43
C GLU A 95 1.24 -5.92 -5.97
N ARG A 96 0.77 -5.69 -7.20
CA ARG A 96 -0.22 -6.54 -7.86
C ARG A 96 0.37 -7.47 -8.90
N SER A 97 1.54 -7.15 -9.41
CA SER A 97 2.22 -7.97 -10.41
C SER A 97 3.59 -8.33 -9.89
N GLY A 98 3.85 -9.57 -9.77
CA GLY A 98 5.15 -10.08 -9.39
C GLY A 98 5.48 -11.27 -10.27
N GLY A 99 6.69 -11.73 -10.21
CA GLY A 99 7.13 -12.85 -11.01
C GLY A 99 8.05 -13.77 -10.25
N GLY A 100 7.64 -15.02 -10.11
CA GLY A 100 8.49 -16.08 -9.64
C GLY A 100 8.62 -16.22 -8.12
N GLU A 101 9.36 -17.24 -7.74
CA GLU A 101 9.53 -17.61 -6.33
C GLU A 101 10.29 -16.58 -5.49
N LYS A 102 11.18 -15.80 -6.13
CA LYS A 102 12.00 -14.81 -5.41
C LYS A 102 11.30 -13.49 -5.16
N GLN A 103 10.24 -13.20 -5.90
CA GLN A 103 9.46 -11.97 -5.75
C GLN A 103 7.96 -12.26 -5.86
N PRO A 104 7.38 -12.88 -4.84
CA PRO A 104 5.94 -13.16 -4.86
C PRO A 104 5.13 -11.87 -4.85
N VAL A 105 3.95 -11.92 -5.46
CA VAL A 105 2.98 -10.83 -5.46
C VAL A 105 2.50 -10.56 -4.03
N GLY A 106 2.19 -9.31 -3.75
CA GLY A 106 1.57 -8.95 -2.48
C GLY A 106 2.49 -8.23 -1.51
N PHE A 107 3.73 -7.91 -1.91
CA PHE A 107 4.59 -7.11 -1.05
C PHE A 107 3.99 -5.71 -0.88
N THR A 108 3.97 -5.23 0.35
CA THR A 108 3.36 -3.95 0.71
C THR A 108 4.39 -3.04 1.34
N VAL A 109 4.41 -1.79 0.90
CA VAL A 109 5.27 -0.75 1.46
C VAL A 109 4.43 0.45 1.85
N ILE A 110 5.01 1.31 2.69
CA ILE A 110 4.42 2.58 3.10
C ILE A 110 5.02 3.70 2.26
N TYR A 111 4.17 4.60 1.76
CA TYR A 111 4.64 5.83 1.14
C TYR A 111 4.93 6.84 2.25
N ASN A 112 6.21 7.09 2.48
CA ASN A 112 6.69 7.89 3.62
C ASN A 112 7.28 9.23 3.20
N HIS A 113 6.81 9.79 2.10
CA HIS A 113 7.30 11.06 1.56
C HIS A 113 6.18 12.09 1.49
N ASN A 114 6.56 13.37 1.48
CA ASN A 114 5.63 14.49 1.32
C ASN A 114 5.76 15.13 -0.07
N VAL A 115 6.28 14.39 -1.03
CA VAL A 115 6.48 14.83 -2.41
C VAL A 115 5.29 14.41 -3.25
N LYS A 116 4.89 15.24 -4.21
CA LYS A 116 3.84 14.90 -5.17
C LYS A 116 4.26 13.71 -6.01
N ALA A 117 3.51 12.63 -5.93
CA ALA A 117 3.78 11.41 -6.69
C ALA A 117 2.50 10.62 -6.89
N VAL A 118 2.52 9.75 -7.89
CA VAL A 118 1.50 8.72 -8.11
C VAL A 118 2.18 7.36 -8.10
N CYS A 119 1.44 6.28 -8.07
CA CYS A 119 2.00 4.94 -8.25
C CYS A 119 1.57 4.37 -9.60
N SER A 120 2.34 3.40 -10.09
CA SER A 120 2.04 2.77 -11.38
C SER A 120 0.76 1.94 -11.31
N ASN A 121 0.25 1.57 -12.48
CA ASN A 121 -0.95 0.74 -12.61
C ASN A 121 -0.78 -0.71 -12.13
N PHE A 122 0.45 -1.13 -11.85
CA PHE A 122 0.73 -2.44 -11.24
C PHE A 122 0.72 -2.42 -9.72
N ILE A 123 0.39 -1.27 -9.13
CA ILE A 123 0.35 -1.06 -7.69
C ILE A 123 -1.06 -0.63 -7.31
N THR A 124 -1.58 -1.19 -6.22
CA THR A 124 -2.83 -0.73 -5.62
C THR A 124 -2.52 0.15 -4.43
N ARG A 125 -3.08 1.36 -4.43
CA ARG A 125 -3.00 2.27 -3.30
C ARG A 125 -4.10 1.95 -2.30
N LEU A 126 -3.72 1.85 -1.03
CA LEU A 126 -4.63 1.57 0.07
C LEU A 126 -4.51 2.70 1.09
N LYS A 127 -5.62 3.34 1.39
CA LYS A 127 -5.65 4.37 2.43
C LYS A 127 -6.35 3.82 3.66
N PRO A 128 -5.63 3.59 4.78
CA PRO A 128 -6.25 3.08 6.00
C PRO A 128 -7.29 4.03 6.58
N LYS A 129 -8.31 3.49 7.21
CA LYS A 129 -9.25 4.26 8.01
C LYS A 129 -8.56 4.75 9.29
N ASN A 130 -9.12 5.81 9.91
CA ASN A 130 -8.54 6.40 11.12
C ASN A 130 -8.38 5.41 12.28
N GLU A 131 -9.23 4.40 12.36
CA GLU A 131 -9.18 3.36 13.40
C GLU A 131 -8.13 2.27 13.15
N PHE A 132 -7.39 2.34 12.02
CA PHE A 132 -6.33 1.42 11.66
C PHE A 132 -5.04 2.20 11.38
N HIS A 133 -3.90 1.61 11.72
CA HIS A 133 -2.59 2.21 11.49
C HIS A 133 -1.86 1.51 10.37
N SER A 134 -1.14 2.28 9.55
CA SER A 134 -0.37 1.78 8.40
C SER A 134 1.07 1.39 8.75
N GLY A 135 1.45 1.54 9.97
CA GLY A 135 2.81 1.27 10.42
C GLY A 135 2.94 0.11 11.39
#